data_8f358cbaeb5c2cb752e9e2a87819432e
#
_entry.id   8f358cbaeb5c2cb752e9e2a87819432e
#
_cell.length_a   1.000
_cell.length_b   1.000
_cell.length_c   1.000
_cell.angle_alpha   90.00
_cell.angle_beta   90.00
_cell.angle_gamma   90.00
#
_symmetry.space_group_name_H-M   'P 1'
#
loop_
_entity.id
_entity.type
_entity.pdbx_description
1 polymer ?
#
loop_
_entity_poly.entity_id
_entity_poly.type
_entity_poly.pdbx_seq_one_letter_code
_entity_poly.pdbx_strand_id
1 'polypeptide(L)'
;GRVMTAEDVKYVLDFACSGLSMNEMGYLLVDKIKGAREYNTKSVSKLLEGGVSGIKVVDENTVTIELVEPFVGFDRVLTHSGLAIFPKEAYEKYKEDAKKHPVGTGPFQMKLWKDNKIVLNRNSKYWKKDEFGNQLPFLEKISMTYAENKKSELLAFRNREIDLVLEIPVEEIEYILGSLEEAQEGKTVKHKIESKNSLSSTYFGFSHNSEPFNDVRVRKAFNFGIDRNLIVNEYLKGEGYPCANGFVPNIEGYTSERVKGFKLNVEQAKKLLAQAGYPDGKDFPELELYVNTQKGSSIFLLAQGVKEQLKKNLNVDVKLHLCSITERDDAIQRGEAKFWRGGWIADYPDPENFLTLFSSEHIGTNSSTMNQVKYNSAKYDGLLHASMKERNPKVRNDLFVQCDQLLIKDAAIMPLINDDFITMINSKVKNFETNSMEQLDFSFIFIKEPKN
;
A
#
# COMPACT_ATOMS: atom_id res chain seq x y z
N GLY A 1 18.98 -28.75 5.34
CA GLY A 1 17.59 -28.81 4.97
C GLY A 1 17.38 -29.67 3.72
N ARG A 2 16.16 -30.09 3.50
CA ARG A 2 15.77 -30.76 2.24
C ARG A 2 15.59 -29.75 1.11
N VAL A 3 15.51 -30.24 -0.11
CA VAL A 3 15.16 -29.44 -1.29
C VAL A 3 13.68 -29.05 -1.21
N MET A 4 13.35 -27.85 -1.67
CA MET A 4 11.97 -27.39 -1.86
C MET A 4 11.34 -28.11 -3.05
N THR A 5 10.09 -28.49 -2.92
CA THR A 5 9.33 -29.21 -3.96
C THR A 5 8.00 -28.53 -4.25
N ALA A 6 7.28 -28.99 -5.26
CA ALA A 6 5.94 -28.56 -5.62
C ALA A 6 4.93 -28.75 -4.46
N GLU A 7 5.15 -29.73 -3.59
CA GLU A 7 4.32 -29.93 -2.39
C GLU A 7 4.45 -28.77 -1.39
N ASP A 8 5.63 -28.16 -1.26
CA ASP A 8 5.80 -26.98 -0.40
C ASP A 8 5.03 -25.78 -0.95
N VAL A 9 5.04 -25.61 -2.28
CA VAL A 9 4.27 -24.54 -2.96
C VAL A 9 2.77 -24.74 -2.73
N LYS A 10 2.26 -25.96 -2.98
CA LYS A 10 0.87 -26.30 -2.73
C LYS A 10 0.50 -26.05 -1.27
N TYR A 11 1.32 -26.49 -0.33
CA TYR A 11 1.07 -26.32 1.11
C TYR A 11 0.90 -24.85 1.48
N VAL A 12 1.79 -23.97 1.01
CA VAL A 12 1.71 -22.54 1.31
C VAL A 12 0.48 -21.88 0.70
N LEU A 13 0.13 -22.24 -0.54
CA LEU A 13 -1.06 -21.69 -1.18
C LEU A 13 -2.35 -22.20 -0.52
N ASP A 14 -2.41 -23.49 -0.15
CA ASP A 14 -3.52 -24.04 0.64
C ASP A 14 -3.62 -23.33 2.01
N PHE A 15 -2.48 -23.12 2.67
CA PHE A 15 -2.43 -22.38 3.94
C PHE A 15 -2.92 -20.94 3.78
N ALA A 16 -2.51 -20.25 2.71
CA ALA A 16 -2.96 -18.90 2.40
C ALA A 16 -4.46 -18.83 2.11
N CYS A 17 -5.04 -19.85 1.50
CA CYS A 17 -6.49 -19.95 1.27
C CYS A 17 -7.28 -20.39 2.51
N SER A 18 -6.61 -20.80 3.59
CA SER A 18 -7.29 -21.32 4.78
C SER A 18 -7.99 -20.20 5.57
N GLY A 19 -9.03 -20.56 6.31
CA GLY A 19 -9.74 -19.65 7.24
C GLY A 19 -9.06 -19.51 8.61
N LEU A 20 -7.76 -19.83 8.73
CA LEU A 20 -7.01 -19.67 9.97
C LEU A 20 -6.82 -18.17 10.28
N SER A 21 -7.08 -17.77 11.53
CA SER A 21 -6.99 -16.38 11.98
C SER A 21 -5.62 -15.71 11.81
N MET A 22 -4.57 -16.51 11.63
CA MET A 22 -3.20 -16.01 11.40
C MET A 22 -2.88 -15.73 9.93
N ASN A 23 -3.82 -16.04 9.02
CA ASN A 23 -3.59 -15.90 7.60
C ASN A 23 -4.35 -14.70 7.03
N GLU A 24 -3.64 -13.61 6.84
CA GLU A 24 -4.19 -12.38 6.28
C GLU A 24 -4.17 -12.37 4.73
N MET A 25 -3.54 -13.38 4.09
CA MET A 25 -3.35 -13.41 2.62
C MET A 25 -4.53 -14.04 1.86
N GLY A 26 -5.54 -14.53 2.56
CA GLY A 26 -6.70 -15.18 1.93
C GLY A 26 -7.41 -14.32 0.89
N TYR A 27 -7.55 -13.01 1.12
CA TYR A 27 -8.19 -12.08 0.20
C TYR A 27 -7.52 -12.02 -1.19
N LEU A 28 -6.23 -12.32 -1.28
CA LEU A 28 -5.51 -12.36 -2.56
C LEU A 28 -5.92 -13.55 -3.44
N LEU A 29 -6.35 -14.67 -2.85
CA LEU A 29 -6.48 -15.96 -3.51
C LEU A 29 -7.88 -16.56 -3.48
N VAL A 30 -8.65 -16.34 -2.40
CA VAL A 30 -9.89 -17.08 -2.11
C VAL A 30 -10.94 -16.95 -3.21
N ASP A 31 -11.06 -15.77 -3.81
CA ASP A 31 -12.03 -15.52 -4.88
C ASP A 31 -11.49 -15.78 -6.29
N LYS A 32 -10.17 -16.02 -6.38
CA LYS A 32 -9.48 -16.21 -7.66
C LYS A 32 -9.23 -17.69 -7.98
N ILE A 33 -8.95 -18.52 -6.97
CA ILE A 33 -8.59 -19.94 -7.18
C ILE A 33 -9.83 -20.82 -6.99
N LYS A 34 -10.06 -21.74 -7.93
CA LYS A 34 -11.18 -22.69 -7.88
C LYS A 34 -11.14 -23.54 -6.62
N GLY A 35 -12.27 -23.56 -5.91
CA GLY A 35 -12.42 -24.30 -4.65
C GLY A 35 -11.77 -23.66 -3.43
N ALA A 36 -11.15 -22.49 -3.57
CA ALA A 36 -10.52 -21.82 -2.44
C ALA A 36 -11.54 -21.21 -1.47
N ARG A 37 -12.68 -20.68 -1.97
CA ARG A 37 -13.76 -20.17 -1.12
C ARG A 37 -14.41 -21.26 -0.27
N GLU A 38 -14.68 -22.43 -0.85
CA GLU A 38 -15.20 -23.59 -0.12
C GLU A 38 -14.19 -24.11 0.90
N TYR A 39 -12.93 -24.07 0.56
CA TYR A 39 -11.84 -24.47 1.47
C TYR A 39 -11.70 -23.49 2.64
N ASN A 40 -11.80 -22.18 2.39
CA ASN A 40 -11.71 -21.12 3.39
C ASN A 40 -12.84 -21.23 4.45
N THR A 41 -14.04 -21.68 4.06
CA THR A 41 -15.20 -21.82 4.95
C THR A 41 -15.21 -23.10 5.77
N LYS A 42 -14.29 -24.05 5.55
CA LYS A 42 -14.21 -25.29 6.34
C LYS A 42 -13.84 -24.98 7.80
N SER A 43 -14.33 -25.84 8.70
CA SER A 43 -13.94 -25.74 10.11
C SER A 43 -12.43 -25.95 10.30
N VAL A 44 -11.87 -25.29 11.30
CA VAL A 44 -10.41 -25.36 11.61
C VAL A 44 -9.90 -26.82 11.74
N SER A 45 -10.72 -27.73 12.27
CA SER A 45 -10.38 -29.15 12.41
C SER A 45 -10.24 -29.90 11.08
N LYS A 46 -10.77 -29.35 9.97
CA LYS A 46 -10.70 -29.91 8.62
C LYS A 46 -9.80 -29.10 7.68
N LEU A 47 -9.19 -28.03 8.19
CA LEU A 47 -8.22 -27.26 7.42
C LEU A 47 -7.00 -28.16 7.12
N LEU A 48 -6.47 -27.99 5.92
CA LEU A 48 -5.37 -28.76 5.36
C LEU A 48 -5.69 -30.19 4.92
N GLU A 49 -6.86 -30.74 5.24
CA GLU A 49 -7.31 -31.99 4.65
C GLU A 49 -7.78 -31.78 3.20
N GLY A 50 -7.14 -32.47 2.27
CA GLY A 50 -7.45 -32.45 0.84
C GLY A 50 -7.03 -31.19 0.08
N GLY A 51 -6.71 -30.07 0.77
CA GLY A 51 -6.28 -28.81 0.16
C GLY A 51 -7.33 -28.14 -0.74
N VAL A 52 -6.91 -27.11 -1.46
CA VAL A 52 -7.72 -26.38 -2.45
C VAL A 52 -7.80 -27.20 -3.74
N SER A 53 -9.00 -27.48 -4.23
CA SER A 53 -9.20 -28.37 -5.39
C SER A 53 -8.60 -27.83 -6.70
N GLY A 54 -8.46 -26.53 -6.83
CA GLY A 54 -7.84 -25.88 -7.98
C GLY A 54 -6.29 -25.88 -7.95
N ILE A 55 -5.67 -26.32 -6.85
CA ILE A 55 -4.20 -26.37 -6.72
C ILE A 55 -3.75 -27.85 -6.75
N LYS A 56 -3.02 -28.23 -7.78
CA LYS A 56 -2.60 -29.62 -7.98
C LYS A 56 -1.10 -29.71 -8.21
N VAL A 57 -0.45 -30.63 -7.50
CA VAL A 57 0.91 -31.06 -7.80
C VAL A 57 0.84 -32.07 -8.92
N VAL A 58 1.55 -31.80 -10.01
CA VAL A 58 1.66 -32.68 -11.18
C VAL A 58 2.85 -33.63 -11.02
N ASP A 59 3.96 -33.07 -10.58
CA ASP A 59 5.21 -33.80 -10.30
C ASP A 59 6.01 -32.99 -9.25
N GLU A 60 7.21 -33.44 -8.92
CA GLU A 60 8.08 -32.85 -7.89
C GLU A 60 8.38 -31.36 -8.12
N ASN A 61 8.34 -30.88 -9.37
CA ASN A 61 8.73 -29.53 -9.77
C ASN A 61 7.58 -28.71 -10.37
N THR A 62 6.38 -29.30 -10.52
CA THR A 62 5.28 -28.70 -11.26
C THR A 62 4.01 -28.61 -10.44
N VAL A 63 3.49 -27.38 -10.29
CA VAL A 63 2.16 -27.09 -9.70
C VAL A 63 1.27 -26.46 -10.76
N THR A 64 0.03 -26.89 -10.85
CA THR A 64 -1.01 -26.22 -11.64
C THR A 64 -2.00 -25.53 -10.74
N ILE A 65 -2.41 -24.32 -11.14
CA ILE A 65 -3.42 -23.52 -10.43
C ILE A 65 -4.56 -23.23 -11.41
N GLU A 66 -5.75 -23.74 -11.09
CA GLU A 66 -6.98 -23.49 -11.84
C GLU A 66 -7.71 -22.29 -11.24
N LEU A 67 -7.91 -21.22 -12.03
CA LEU A 67 -8.63 -20.03 -11.61
C LEU A 67 -10.15 -20.21 -11.83
N VAL A 68 -10.97 -19.52 -11.02
CA VAL A 68 -12.43 -19.45 -11.19
C VAL A 68 -12.75 -18.79 -12.53
N GLU A 69 -12.05 -17.70 -12.85
CA GLU A 69 -12.18 -16.97 -14.10
C GLU A 69 -10.78 -16.55 -14.60
N PRO A 70 -10.61 -16.30 -15.91
CA PRO A 70 -9.36 -15.77 -16.42
C PRO A 70 -8.98 -14.46 -15.72
N PHE A 71 -7.77 -14.42 -15.17
CA PHE A 71 -7.18 -13.21 -14.57
C PHE A 71 -5.73 -13.04 -15.07
N VAL A 72 -5.53 -12.08 -15.96
CA VAL A 72 -4.23 -11.86 -16.63
C VAL A 72 -3.13 -11.41 -15.65
N GLY A 73 -3.50 -10.76 -14.55
CA GLY A 73 -2.56 -10.29 -13.50
C GLY A 73 -2.26 -11.31 -12.41
N PHE A 74 -2.68 -12.58 -12.53
CA PHE A 74 -2.54 -13.55 -11.45
C PHE A 74 -1.08 -13.89 -11.10
N ASP A 75 -0.18 -13.87 -12.06
CA ASP A 75 1.26 -14.05 -11.85
C ASP A 75 1.83 -12.97 -10.93
N ARG A 76 1.34 -11.73 -11.02
CA ARG A 76 1.71 -10.62 -10.14
C ARG A 76 1.23 -10.83 -8.71
N VAL A 77 0.03 -11.38 -8.52
CA VAL A 77 -0.47 -11.76 -7.18
C VAL A 77 0.50 -12.70 -6.49
N LEU A 78 1.06 -13.68 -7.22
CA LEU A 78 2.00 -14.65 -6.67
C LEU A 78 3.36 -14.05 -6.26
N THR A 79 3.65 -12.79 -6.62
CA THR A 79 4.87 -12.09 -6.18
C THR A 79 4.77 -11.50 -4.80
N HIS A 80 3.57 -11.49 -4.19
CA HIS A 80 3.38 -10.92 -2.86
C HIS A 80 4.20 -11.67 -1.80
N SER A 81 4.93 -10.94 -0.97
CA SER A 81 5.83 -11.51 0.05
C SER A 81 5.13 -12.41 1.07
N GLY A 82 3.86 -12.16 1.36
CA GLY A 82 3.02 -13.00 2.23
C GLY A 82 2.72 -14.40 1.67
N LEU A 83 3.05 -14.64 0.39
CA LEU A 83 2.96 -15.95 -0.26
C LEU A 83 4.34 -16.63 -0.36
N ALA A 84 5.35 -16.14 0.36
CA ALA A 84 6.69 -16.74 0.38
C ALA A 84 6.65 -18.20 0.84
N ILE A 85 7.34 -19.07 0.10
CA ILE A 85 7.28 -20.52 0.32
C ILE A 85 8.08 -20.89 1.57
N PHE A 86 7.46 -21.65 2.46
CA PHE A 86 8.06 -22.24 3.66
C PHE A 86 7.69 -23.72 3.81
N PRO A 87 8.54 -24.54 4.46
CA PRO A 87 8.27 -25.97 4.61
C PRO A 87 7.20 -26.22 5.70
N LYS A 88 6.30 -27.17 5.42
CA LYS A 88 5.24 -27.60 6.33
C LYS A 88 5.76 -27.94 7.72
N GLU A 89 6.91 -28.59 7.80
CA GLU A 89 7.55 -29.05 9.04
C GLU A 89 7.92 -27.89 9.98
N ALA A 90 8.24 -26.71 9.41
CA ALA A 90 8.51 -25.52 10.22
C ALA A 90 7.23 -25.03 10.93
N TYR A 91 6.12 -24.96 10.19
CA TYR A 91 4.84 -24.57 10.80
C TYR A 91 4.35 -25.63 11.80
N GLU A 92 4.43 -26.92 11.50
CA GLU A 92 4.03 -28.00 12.41
C GLU A 92 4.82 -27.97 13.72
N LYS A 93 6.10 -27.62 13.64
CA LYS A 93 6.98 -27.52 14.81
C LYS A 93 6.70 -26.30 15.68
N TYR A 94 6.53 -25.13 15.06
CA TYR A 94 6.50 -23.86 15.77
C TYR A 94 5.09 -23.27 15.95
N LYS A 95 4.10 -23.73 15.18
CA LYS A 95 2.69 -23.27 15.24
C LYS A 95 2.61 -21.72 15.25
N GLU A 96 2.01 -21.14 16.26
CA GLU A 96 1.84 -19.70 16.41
C GLU A 96 3.17 -18.92 16.51
N ASP A 97 4.23 -19.56 16.96
CA ASP A 97 5.56 -18.98 17.01
C ASP A 97 6.34 -19.08 15.67
N ALA A 98 5.75 -19.65 14.61
CA ALA A 98 6.41 -19.82 13.31
C ALA A 98 6.95 -18.50 12.72
N LYS A 99 6.27 -17.37 12.99
CA LYS A 99 6.72 -16.02 12.60
C LYS A 99 8.08 -15.63 13.18
N LYS A 100 8.44 -16.16 14.35
CA LYS A 100 9.75 -15.92 15.01
C LYS A 100 10.83 -16.91 14.53
N HIS A 101 10.44 -17.94 13.79
CA HIS A 101 11.30 -19.00 13.31
C HIS A 101 11.15 -19.19 11.78
N PRO A 102 11.33 -18.13 10.96
CA PRO A 102 11.16 -18.23 9.52
C PRO A 102 12.17 -19.21 8.93
N VAL A 103 11.68 -20.12 8.11
CA VAL A 103 12.48 -21.09 7.34
C VAL A 103 12.10 -20.93 5.87
N GLY A 104 13.07 -20.66 5.02
CA GLY A 104 12.86 -20.45 3.59
C GLY A 104 14.15 -20.61 2.79
N THR A 105 14.11 -20.18 1.52
CA THR A 105 15.22 -20.26 0.57
C THR A 105 15.94 -18.94 0.36
N GLY A 106 15.66 -17.94 1.21
CA GLY A 106 16.14 -16.57 1.09
C GLY A 106 17.63 -16.37 1.37
N PRO A 107 18.14 -15.15 1.09
CA PRO A 107 19.56 -14.80 1.22
C PRO A 107 20.04 -14.69 2.67
N PHE A 108 19.13 -14.50 3.61
CA PHE A 108 19.46 -14.32 5.02
C PHE A 108 18.68 -15.27 5.92
N GLN A 109 19.23 -15.58 7.09
CA GLN A 109 18.65 -16.43 8.11
C GLN A 109 18.43 -15.62 9.39
N MET A 110 17.25 -15.77 10.01
CA MET A 110 16.94 -15.17 11.30
C MET A 110 17.89 -15.69 12.37
N LYS A 111 18.63 -14.79 12.98
CA LYS A 111 19.53 -15.11 14.12
C LYS A 111 18.90 -14.71 15.45
N LEU A 112 18.24 -13.57 15.47
CA LEU A 112 17.64 -13.02 16.69
C LEU A 112 16.39 -12.22 16.30
N TRP A 113 15.34 -12.41 17.04
CA TRP A 113 14.21 -11.48 17.14
C TRP A 113 13.87 -11.31 18.61
N LYS A 114 14.29 -10.22 19.19
CA LYS A 114 14.07 -9.93 20.61
C LYS A 114 13.84 -8.43 20.81
N ASP A 115 12.85 -8.09 21.61
CA ASP A 115 12.46 -6.72 21.92
C ASP A 115 12.24 -5.90 20.62
N ASN A 116 12.95 -4.81 20.46
CA ASN A 116 12.90 -3.93 19.28
C ASN A 116 14.00 -4.25 18.24
N LYS A 117 14.65 -5.41 18.31
CA LYS A 117 15.79 -5.76 17.45
C LYS A 117 15.61 -7.06 16.70
N ILE A 118 15.90 -7.02 15.39
CA ILE A 118 16.00 -8.19 14.50
C ILE A 118 17.42 -8.26 13.95
N VAL A 119 18.02 -9.45 13.99
CA VAL A 119 19.33 -9.71 13.38
C VAL A 119 19.21 -10.86 12.39
N LEU A 120 19.65 -10.61 11.18
CA LEU A 120 19.73 -11.59 10.11
C LEU A 120 21.19 -11.85 9.79
N ASN A 121 21.57 -13.12 9.66
CA ASN A 121 22.89 -13.52 9.21
C ASN A 121 22.81 -14.03 7.75
N ARG A 122 23.92 -13.89 7.04
CA ARG A 122 24.11 -14.44 5.70
C ARG A 122 23.74 -15.92 5.63
N ASN A 123 22.97 -16.29 4.61
CA ASN A 123 22.77 -17.69 4.23
C ASN A 123 23.89 -18.12 3.27
N SER A 124 24.92 -18.78 3.76
CA SER A 124 26.06 -19.25 2.95
C SER A 124 25.67 -20.28 1.87
N LYS A 125 24.44 -20.84 1.97
CA LYS A 125 23.89 -21.82 1.00
C LYS A 125 22.85 -21.17 0.08
N TYR A 126 22.78 -19.84 0.03
CA TYR A 126 21.87 -19.16 -0.87
C TYR A 126 22.19 -19.52 -2.32
N TRP A 127 21.17 -19.84 -3.10
CA TRP A 127 21.33 -20.40 -4.44
C TRP A 127 21.74 -19.39 -5.53
N LYS A 128 21.43 -18.09 -5.32
CA LYS A 128 21.61 -17.05 -6.34
C LYS A 128 23.03 -16.52 -6.36
N LYS A 129 23.51 -16.25 -7.58
CA LYS A 129 24.77 -15.55 -7.86
C LYS A 129 24.48 -14.27 -8.63
N ASP A 130 25.41 -13.32 -8.61
CA ASP A 130 25.36 -12.17 -9.49
C ASP A 130 25.74 -12.53 -10.95
N GLU A 131 25.67 -11.56 -11.85
CA GLU A 131 26.00 -11.71 -13.26
C GLU A 131 27.48 -12.10 -13.52
N PHE A 132 28.36 -11.85 -12.54
CA PHE A 132 29.78 -12.20 -12.60
C PHE A 132 30.09 -13.54 -11.94
N GLY A 133 29.10 -14.25 -11.43
CA GLY A 133 29.23 -15.54 -10.76
C GLY A 133 29.60 -15.46 -9.28
N ASN A 134 29.63 -14.29 -8.66
CA ASN A 134 29.85 -14.13 -7.23
C ASN A 134 28.66 -14.60 -6.40
N GLN A 135 28.95 -15.25 -5.29
CA GLN A 135 27.92 -15.77 -4.39
C GLN A 135 27.20 -14.66 -3.62
N LEU A 136 25.90 -14.57 -3.73
CA LEU A 136 25.05 -13.69 -2.93
C LEU A 136 24.64 -14.35 -1.61
N PRO A 137 24.21 -13.53 -0.59
CA PRO A 137 24.31 -12.09 -0.51
C PRO A 137 25.72 -11.63 -0.17
N PHE A 138 26.07 -10.34 -0.43
CA PHE A 138 27.40 -9.82 -0.08
C PHE A 138 27.52 -9.47 1.39
N LEU A 139 26.43 -9.00 2.03
CA LEU A 139 26.42 -8.67 3.46
C LEU A 139 26.49 -9.94 4.34
N GLU A 140 27.33 -9.90 5.36
CA GLU A 140 27.42 -10.95 6.38
C GLU A 140 26.25 -10.91 7.36
N LYS A 141 25.75 -9.69 7.65
CA LYS A 141 24.74 -9.47 8.68
C LYS A 141 23.93 -8.21 8.39
N ILE A 142 22.63 -8.28 8.71
CA ILE A 142 21.73 -7.12 8.77
C ILE A 142 21.21 -7.02 10.20
N SER A 143 21.23 -5.80 10.75
CA SER A 143 20.65 -5.48 12.06
C SER A 143 19.58 -4.42 11.86
N MET A 144 18.34 -4.76 12.22
CA MET A 144 17.21 -3.84 12.20
C MET A 144 16.81 -3.50 13.62
N THR A 145 16.55 -2.24 13.91
CA THR A 145 16.10 -1.77 15.21
C THR A 145 14.89 -0.87 15.00
N TYR A 146 13.83 -1.10 15.74
CA TYR A 146 12.65 -0.24 15.73
C TYR A 146 12.92 0.95 16.65
N ALA A 147 12.91 2.15 16.07
CA ALA A 147 13.01 3.39 16.82
C ALA A 147 11.63 3.78 17.42
N GLU A 148 11.63 4.48 18.56
CA GLU A 148 10.39 4.94 19.18
C GLU A 148 9.62 5.95 18.30
N ASN A 149 10.37 6.74 17.53
CA ASN A 149 9.82 7.72 16.60
C ASN A 149 10.86 8.07 15.52
N LYS A 150 10.40 8.72 14.45
CA LYS A 150 11.24 9.09 13.31
C LYS A 150 12.39 10.05 13.66
N LYS A 151 12.23 10.92 14.66
CA LYS A 151 13.31 11.81 15.12
C LYS A 151 14.45 11.03 15.76
N SER A 152 14.14 10.02 16.59
CA SER A 152 15.13 9.12 17.20
C SER A 152 15.87 8.32 16.13
N GLU A 153 15.18 7.83 15.12
CA GLU A 153 15.76 7.12 13.98
C GLU A 153 16.76 8.00 13.21
N LEU A 154 16.36 9.23 12.87
CA LEU A 154 17.21 10.18 12.17
C LEU A 154 18.43 10.60 13.00
N LEU A 155 18.28 10.75 14.34
CA LEU A 155 19.39 11.03 15.22
C LEU A 155 20.41 9.88 15.22
N ALA A 156 19.95 8.64 15.30
CA ALA A 156 20.82 7.45 15.22
C ALA A 156 21.56 7.39 13.88
N PHE A 157 20.92 7.77 12.78
CA PHE A 157 21.57 7.88 11.47
C PHE A 157 22.66 8.97 11.45
N ARG A 158 22.38 10.15 11.98
CA ARG A 158 23.35 11.25 12.10
C ARG A 158 24.55 10.88 12.95
N ASN A 159 24.33 10.11 14.03
CA ASN A 159 25.36 9.56 14.88
C ASN A 159 26.12 8.39 14.26
N ARG A 160 25.73 7.92 13.06
CA ARG A 160 26.28 6.76 12.36
C ARG A 160 26.07 5.43 13.10
N GLU A 161 25.04 5.34 13.91
CA GLU A 161 24.63 4.12 14.61
C GLU A 161 23.85 3.18 13.68
N ILE A 162 23.16 3.75 12.68
CA ILE A 162 22.47 3.04 11.61
C ILE A 162 22.88 3.58 10.24
N ASP A 163 22.74 2.76 9.21
CA ASP A 163 23.22 3.04 7.84
C ASP A 163 22.09 3.38 6.86
N LEU A 164 20.85 3.16 7.23
CA LEU A 164 19.66 3.35 6.40
C LEU A 164 18.52 3.89 7.25
N VAL A 165 17.84 4.90 6.74
CA VAL A 165 16.56 5.41 7.27
C VAL A 165 15.52 5.27 6.18
N LEU A 166 14.35 4.74 6.53
CA LEU A 166 13.18 4.66 5.69
C LEU A 166 12.19 5.74 6.13
N GLU A 167 11.59 6.42 5.17
CA GLU A 167 10.61 7.50 5.41
C GLU A 167 11.17 8.66 6.27
N ILE A 168 11.52 9.73 5.64
CA ILE A 168 12.11 10.91 6.29
C ILE A 168 10.98 11.79 6.85
N PRO A 169 11.08 12.30 8.10
CA PRO A 169 10.10 13.25 8.63
C PRO A 169 10.03 14.53 7.78
N VAL A 170 8.82 15.02 7.50
CA VAL A 170 8.59 16.24 6.71
C VAL A 170 9.35 17.45 7.30
N GLU A 171 9.42 17.55 8.61
CA GLU A 171 10.11 18.66 9.31
C GLU A 171 11.61 18.67 9.06
N GLU A 172 12.18 17.56 8.64
CA GLU A 172 13.61 17.40 8.39
C GLU A 172 13.99 17.55 6.91
N ILE A 173 13.01 17.68 6.01
CA ILE A 173 13.25 17.80 4.56
C ILE A 173 14.08 19.03 4.24
N GLU A 174 13.82 20.18 4.87
CA GLU A 174 14.60 21.40 4.65
C GLU A 174 16.09 21.23 5.04
N TYR A 175 16.36 20.53 6.14
CA TYR A 175 17.72 20.19 6.54
C TYR A 175 18.43 19.28 5.53
N ILE A 176 17.68 18.35 4.95
CA ILE A 176 18.17 17.39 3.97
C ILE A 176 18.44 18.07 2.62
N LEU A 177 17.57 19.00 2.19
CA LEU A 177 17.75 19.81 1.00
C LEU A 177 19.01 20.69 1.11
N GLY A 178 19.27 21.28 2.29
CA GLY A 178 20.53 21.99 2.55
C GLY A 178 21.77 21.12 2.36
N SER A 179 21.70 19.84 2.74
CA SER A 179 22.78 18.87 2.47
C SER A 179 22.97 18.55 0.98
N LEU A 180 21.91 18.62 0.18
CA LEU A 180 21.98 18.47 -1.28
C LEU A 180 22.62 19.69 -1.95
N GLU A 181 22.35 20.90 -1.48
CA GLU A 181 23.02 22.12 -1.93
C GLU A 181 24.53 22.07 -1.63
N GLU A 182 24.89 21.62 -0.42
CA GLU A 182 26.31 21.39 -0.07
C GLU A 182 26.98 20.37 -1.00
N ALA A 183 26.25 19.34 -1.45
CA ALA A 183 26.75 18.38 -2.43
C ALA A 183 27.00 19.01 -3.82
N GLN A 184 26.08 19.88 -4.25
CA GLN A 184 26.22 20.62 -5.52
C GLN A 184 27.40 21.60 -5.49
N GLU A 185 27.72 22.12 -4.31
CA GLU A 185 28.92 22.96 -4.09
C GLU A 185 30.25 22.17 -4.01
N GLY A 186 30.21 20.84 -4.23
CA GLY A 186 31.39 19.98 -4.23
C GLY A 186 31.89 19.57 -2.84
N LYS A 187 31.08 19.78 -1.78
CA LYS A 187 31.41 19.29 -0.45
C LYS A 187 31.17 17.77 -0.37
N THR A 188 31.92 17.06 0.46
CA THR A 188 31.79 15.61 0.59
C THR A 188 30.45 15.22 1.23
N VAL A 189 29.57 14.61 0.45
CA VAL A 189 28.27 14.11 0.93
C VAL A 189 28.46 12.84 1.73
N LYS A 190 28.02 12.84 2.98
CA LYS A 190 28.14 11.69 3.88
C LYS A 190 26.99 10.70 3.75
N HIS A 191 25.94 11.05 3.04
CA HIS A 191 24.76 10.24 2.80
C HIS A 191 24.20 10.48 1.41
N LYS A 192 23.40 9.53 0.93
CA LYS A 192 22.66 9.60 -0.32
C LYS A 192 21.17 9.61 0.03
N ILE A 193 20.38 10.37 -0.70
CA ILE A 193 18.93 10.33 -0.64
C ILE A 193 18.45 9.67 -1.93
N GLU A 194 17.55 8.72 -1.81
CA GLU A 194 16.81 8.15 -2.92
C GLU A 194 15.32 8.38 -2.70
N SER A 195 14.65 8.80 -3.76
CA SER A 195 13.19 8.91 -3.83
C SER A 195 12.70 8.11 -5.01
N LYS A 196 11.64 7.35 -4.80
CA LYS A 196 10.89 6.64 -5.82
C LYS A 196 9.41 6.86 -5.59
N ASN A 197 8.66 7.07 -6.68
CA ASN A 197 7.21 7.07 -6.59
C ASN A 197 6.77 5.71 -6.06
N SER A 198 6.11 5.73 -4.92
CA SER A 198 5.50 4.53 -4.35
C SER A 198 4.25 4.16 -5.14
N LEU A 199 3.97 2.87 -5.26
CA LEU A 199 2.66 2.40 -5.69
C LEU A 199 1.69 2.46 -4.51
N SER A 200 1.46 3.68 -4.04
CA SER A 200 0.50 3.96 -2.97
C SER A 200 -0.35 5.18 -3.32
N SER A 201 -1.52 5.25 -2.71
CA SER A 201 -2.43 6.38 -2.87
C SER A 201 -3.14 6.66 -1.56
N THR A 202 -3.10 7.92 -1.13
CA THR A 202 -3.87 8.43 0.00
C THR A 202 -5.10 9.17 -0.52
N TYR A 203 -6.26 8.83 0.03
CA TYR A 203 -7.54 9.45 -0.30
C TYR A 203 -8.38 9.70 0.95
N PHE A 204 -9.42 10.50 0.84
CA PHE A 204 -10.46 10.54 1.86
C PHE A 204 -11.73 9.88 1.33
N GLY A 205 -12.29 8.98 2.16
CA GLY A 205 -13.51 8.24 1.88
C GLY A 205 -14.74 8.98 2.38
N PHE A 206 -15.85 8.81 1.66
CA PHE A 206 -17.15 9.34 1.97
C PHE A 206 -18.15 8.22 2.26
N SER A 207 -18.99 8.35 3.26
CA SER A 207 -20.12 7.43 3.47
C SER A 207 -21.24 7.70 2.46
N HIS A 208 -21.31 6.88 1.38
CA HIS A 208 -22.32 7.07 0.33
C HIS A 208 -23.76 6.85 0.81
N ASN A 209 -23.96 6.20 1.95
CA ASN A 209 -25.28 5.87 2.49
C ASN A 209 -25.74 6.85 3.57
N SER A 210 -24.96 7.89 3.87
CA SER A 210 -25.25 8.82 4.97
C SER A 210 -25.16 10.27 4.50
N GLU A 211 -26.07 11.11 5.00
CA GLU A 211 -25.94 12.55 4.83
C GLU A 211 -24.67 13.08 5.50
N PRO A 212 -24.02 14.07 4.88
CA PRO A 212 -24.41 14.76 3.64
C PRO A 212 -23.82 14.09 2.37
N PHE A 213 -23.05 13.00 2.49
CA PHE A 213 -22.28 12.41 1.40
C PHE A 213 -23.04 11.41 0.53
N ASN A 214 -24.29 11.06 0.85
CA ASN A 214 -25.20 10.38 -0.07
C ASN A 214 -25.48 11.22 -1.33
N ASP A 215 -25.36 12.55 -1.22
CA ASP A 215 -25.47 13.46 -2.37
C ASP A 215 -24.11 13.60 -3.09
N VAL A 216 -24.08 13.18 -4.36
CA VAL A 216 -22.87 13.29 -5.22
C VAL A 216 -22.42 14.74 -5.42
N ARG A 217 -23.35 15.72 -5.31
CA ARG A 217 -23.00 17.14 -5.46
C ARG A 217 -22.13 17.62 -4.31
N VAL A 218 -22.37 17.13 -3.09
CA VAL A 218 -21.53 17.41 -1.92
C VAL A 218 -20.15 16.81 -2.11
N ARG A 219 -20.05 15.52 -2.50
CA ARG A 219 -18.77 14.87 -2.76
C ARG A 219 -17.96 15.59 -3.84
N LYS A 220 -18.61 16.01 -4.92
CA LYS A 220 -17.98 16.83 -5.98
C LYS A 220 -17.55 18.20 -5.49
N ALA A 221 -18.37 18.87 -4.67
CA ALA A 221 -18.05 20.18 -4.09
C ALA A 221 -16.77 20.08 -3.25
N PHE A 222 -16.65 19.05 -2.40
CA PHE A 222 -15.45 18.79 -1.62
C PHE A 222 -14.23 18.57 -2.51
N ASN A 223 -14.36 17.76 -3.57
CA ASN A 223 -13.26 17.50 -4.51
C ASN A 223 -12.81 18.76 -5.25
N PHE A 224 -13.74 19.62 -5.72
CA PHE A 224 -13.43 20.88 -6.39
C PHE A 224 -12.96 21.98 -5.43
N GLY A 225 -13.23 21.84 -4.14
CA GLY A 225 -12.83 22.79 -3.10
C GLY A 225 -11.37 22.66 -2.65
N ILE A 226 -10.62 21.64 -3.13
CA ILE A 226 -9.27 21.32 -2.68
C ILE A 226 -8.23 21.54 -3.77
N ASP A 227 -7.21 22.33 -3.43
CA ASP A 227 -5.95 22.43 -4.17
C ASP A 227 -4.94 21.40 -3.63
N ARG A 228 -4.73 20.35 -4.39
CA ARG A 228 -3.81 19.25 -4.04
C ARG A 228 -2.35 19.67 -4.15
N ASN A 229 -2.03 20.61 -5.07
CA ASN A 229 -0.67 21.13 -5.20
C ASN A 229 -0.29 21.95 -3.95
N LEU A 230 -1.22 22.75 -3.45
CA LEU A 230 -1.00 23.52 -2.22
C LEU A 230 -0.77 22.58 -1.02
N ILE A 231 -1.49 21.45 -0.95
CA ILE A 231 -1.25 20.45 0.11
C ILE A 231 0.18 19.92 0.03
N VAL A 232 0.61 19.46 -1.15
CA VAL A 232 1.96 18.90 -1.32
C VAL A 232 3.03 19.98 -1.03
N ASN A 233 2.91 21.17 -1.59
CA ASN A 233 3.96 22.17 -1.50
C ASN A 233 4.05 22.81 -0.09
N GLU A 234 2.92 23.17 0.53
CA GLU A 234 2.93 23.94 1.77
C GLU A 234 2.88 23.08 3.02
N TYR A 235 2.06 22.01 3.00
CA TYR A 235 1.87 21.16 4.18
C TYR A 235 2.84 19.98 4.21
N LEU A 236 3.12 19.37 3.05
CA LEU A 236 4.01 18.21 2.93
C LEU A 236 5.42 18.55 2.47
N LYS A 237 5.72 19.85 2.26
CA LYS A 237 7.06 20.32 1.87
C LYS A 237 7.65 19.62 0.63
N GLY A 238 6.77 19.26 -0.31
CA GLY A 238 7.16 18.56 -1.54
C GLY A 238 7.17 17.04 -1.44
N GLU A 239 6.78 16.45 -0.31
CA GLU A 239 6.63 14.98 -0.19
C GLU A 239 5.36 14.52 -0.92
N GLY A 240 5.54 13.54 -1.82
CA GLY A 240 4.46 12.95 -2.61
C GLY A 240 4.04 13.76 -3.84
N TYR A 241 3.10 13.20 -4.59
CA TYR A 241 2.57 13.77 -5.83
C TYR A 241 1.08 14.02 -5.73
N PRO A 242 0.57 15.19 -6.16
CA PRO A 242 -0.86 15.48 -6.08
C PRO A 242 -1.68 14.58 -7.01
N CYS A 243 -2.68 13.86 -6.50
CA CYS A 243 -3.67 13.12 -7.28
C CYS A 243 -4.66 14.08 -7.98
N ALA A 244 -4.15 14.87 -8.92
CA ALA A 244 -4.97 15.82 -9.69
C ALA A 244 -5.77 15.16 -10.83
N ASN A 245 -5.48 13.91 -11.13
CA ASN A 245 -6.08 13.12 -12.21
C ASN A 245 -6.82 11.89 -11.65
N GLY A 246 -6.33 10.65 -11.91
CA GLY A 246 -6.92 9.42 -11.40
C GLY A 246 -6.55 9.11 -9.95
N PHE A 247 -7.12 8.03 -9.44
CA PHE A 247 -6.78 7.47 -8.14
C PHE A 247 -5.59 6.51 -8.21
N VAL A 248 -5.51 5.72 -9.28
CA VAL A 248 -4.44 4.74 -9.48
C VAL A 248 -3.12 5.44 -9.78
N PRO A 249 -2.01 5.14 -9.08
CA PRO A 249 -0.70 5.68 -9.42
C PRO A 249 -0.20 5.18 -10.78
N ASN A 250 0.83 5.81 -11.32
CA ASN A 250 1.42 5.36 -12.58
C ASN A 250 2.06 3.99 -12.40
N ILE A 251 1.58 3.01 -13.15
CA ILE A 251 2.07 1.61 -13.20
C ILE A 251 2.39 1.31 -14.66
N GLU A 252 3.35 0.44 -14.92
CA GLU A 252 3.75 0.10 -16.29
C GLU A 252 2.56 -0.12 -17.23
N GLY A 253 2.51 0.67 -18.29
CA GLY A 253 1.43 0.66 -19.28
C GLY A 253 0.17 1.45 -18.89
N TYR A 254 -0.01 1.83 -17.64
CA TYR A 254 -1.09 2.69 -17.16
C TYR A 254 -0.54 4.05 -16.72
N THR A 255 -1.25 5.14 -17.06
CA THR A 255 -0.96 6.48 -16.56
C THR A 255 -2.23 7.19 -16.11
N SER A 256 -2.20 7.74 -14.92
CA SER A 256 -3.30 8.54 -14.34
C SER A 256 -3.59 9.82 -15.11
N GLU A 257 -2.63 10.34 -15.89
CA GLU A 257 -2.78 11.53 -16.71
C GLU A 257 -3.89 11.39 -17.78
N ARG A 258 -4.25 10.16 -18.15
CA ARG A 258 -5.35 9.86 -19.08
C ARG A 258 -6.72 9.99 -18.42
N VAL A 259 -6.79 10.14 -17.10
CA VAL A 259 -8.01 10.33 -16.33
C VAL A 259 -8.21 11.82 -16.07
N LYS A 260 -9.42 12.32 -16.32
CA LYS A 260 -9.78 13.70 -16.02
C LYS A 260 -10.22 13.82 -14.56
N GLY A 261 -9.32 14.31 -13.72
CA GLY A 261 -9.55 14.49 -12.30
C GLY A 261 -10.16 15.83 -11.91
N PHE A 262 -10.14 16.10 -10.61
CA PHE A 262 -10.63 17.36 -10.04
C PHE A 262 -9.48 18.35 -9.88
N LYS A 263 -9.61 19.52 -10.48
CA LYS A 263 -8.76 20.70 -10.22
C LYS A 263 -9.55 21.68 -9.35
N LEU A 264 -8.84 22.45 -8.53
CA LEU A 264 -9.47 23.50 -7.72
C LEU A 264 -10.39 24.38 -8.56
N ASN A 265 -11.65 24.45 -8.18
CA ASN A 265 -12.65 25.33 -8.76
C ASN A 265 -13.67 25.71 -7.70
N VAL A 266 -13.37 26.77 -6.95
CA VAL A 266 -14.16 27.23 -5.80
C VAL A 266 -15.57 27.64 -6.20
N GLU A 267 -15.73 28.27 -7.38
CA GLU A 267 -17.05 28.69 -7.86
C GLU A 267 -17.95 27.48 -8.15
N GLN A 268 -17.41 26.49 -8.85
CA GLN A 268 -18.14 25.24 -9.12
C GLN A 268 -18.44 24.48 -7.83
N ALA A 269 -17.49 24.45 -6.88
CA ALA A 269 -17.66 23.81 -5.59
C ALA A 269 -18.81 24.47 -4.78
N LYS A 270 -18.82 25.79 -4.66
CA LYS A 270 -19.90 26.54 -4.00
C LYS A 270 -21.25 26.35 -4.67
N LYS A 271 -21.27 26.37 -6.01
CA LYS A 271 -22.51 26.14 -6.78
C LYS A 271 -23.09 24.76 -6.49
N LEU A 272 -22.27 23.71 -6.49
CA LEU A 272 -22.71 22.34 -6.21
C LEU A 272 -23.19 22.19 -4.76
N LEU A 273 -22.49 22.80 -3.80
CA LEU A 273 -22.85 22.76 -2.39
C LEU A 273 -24.20 23.49 -2.15
N ALA A 274 -24.40 24.64 -2.78
CA ALA A 274 -25.68 25.36 -2.71
C ALA A 274 -26.83 24.55 -3.35
N GLN A 275 -26.60 23.90 -4.47
CA GLN A 275 -27.59 23.02 -5.11
C GLN A 275 -27.93 21.79 -4.24
N ALA A 276 -27.01 21.37 -3.39
CA ALA A 276 -27.23 20.30 -2.41
C ALA A 276 -27.97 20.78 -1.13
N GLY A 277 -28.29 22.08 -1.03
CA GLY A 277 -29.03 22.64 0.11
C GLY A 277 -28.18 23.41 1.12
N TYR A 278 -26.87 23.58 0.86
CA TYR A 278 -25.92 24.22 1.77
C TYR A 278 -25.26 25.47 1.16
N PRO A 279 -26.03 26.53 0.82
CA PRO A 279 -25.46 27.73 0.22
C PRO A 279 -24.44 28.39 1.18
N ASP A 280 -23.23 28.67 0.67
CA ASP A 280 -22.11 29.22 1.45
C ASP A 280 -21.77 28.39 2.71
N GLY A 281 -22.03 27.11 2.72
CA GLY A 281 -21.82 26.22 3.86
C GLY A 281 -22.83 26.37 4.99
N LYS A 282 -23.88 27.20 4.79
CA LYS A 282 -24.92 27.41 5.79
C LYS A 282 -25.68 26.12 6.08
N ASP A 283 -25.93 25.86 7.36
CA ASP A 283 -26.65 24.68 7.87
C ASP A 283 -25.98 23.33 7.48
N PHE A 284 -24.69 23.35 7.08
CA PHE A 284 -23.94 22.13 6.86
C PHE A 284 -23.76 21.40 8.20
N PRO A 285 -24.01 20.07 8.26
CA PRO A 285 -23.94 19.33 9.51
C PRO A 285 -22.52 19.33 10.11
N GLU A 286 -22.42 19.16 11.42
CA GLU A 286 -21.12 18.91 12.07
C GLU A 286 -20.46 17.70 11.42
N LEU A 287 -19.19 17.87 11.07
CA LEU A 287 -18.42 16.85 10.36
C LEU A 287 -17.10 16.57 11.07
N GLU A 288 -16.86 15.30 11.33
CA GLU A 288 -15.57 14.79 11.79
C GLU A 288 -14.86 14.04 10.66
N LEU A 289 -13.56 14.30 10.52
CA LEU A 289 -12.65 13.54 9.67
C LEU A 289 -11.84 12.58 10.55
N TYR A 290 -12.13 11.29 10.43
CA TYR A 290 -11.41 10.24 11.13
C TYR A 290 -10.07 9.99 10.45
N VAL A 291 -8.97 10.20 11.17
CA VAL A 291 -7.61 10.11 10.66
C VAL A 291 -6.79 9.19 11.54
N ASN A 292 -6.43 8.02 11.02
CA ASN A 292 -5.60 7.05 11.73
C ASN A 292 -4.13 7.49 11.68
N THR A 293 -3.76 8.41 12.56
CA THR A 293 -2.41 8.99 12.62
C THR A 293 -2.14 9.66 13.96
N GLN A 294 -0.89 10.11 14.13
CA GLN A 294 -0.46 10.93 15.26
C GLN A 294 -0.31 12.40 14.85
N LYS A 295 -0.47 13.29 15.81
CA LYS A 295 -0.26 14.73 15.60
C LYS A 295 1.16 15.02 15.13
N GLY A 296 1.29 15.83 14.07
CA GLY A 296 2.58 16.23 13.49
C GLY A 296 3.12 15.30 12.39
N SER A 297 2.43 14.19 12.06
CA SER A 297 2.80 13.34 10.92
C SER A 297 2.38 13.97 9.58
N SER A 298 2.97 13.50 8.46
CA SER A 298 2.57 13.91 7.10
C SER A 298 1.06 13.77 6.88
N ILE A 299 0.47 12.67 7.34
CA ILE A 299 -0.97 12.42 7.22
C ILE A 299 -1.79 13.41 8.06
N PHE A 300 -1.31 13.80 9.25
CA PHE A 300 -1.97 14.86 10.03
C PHE A 300 -1.92 16.21 9.32
N LEU A 301 -0.76 16.59 8.78
CA LEU A 301 -0.57 17.85 8.04
C LEU A 301 -1.44 17.88 6.77
N LEU A 302 -1.52 16.77 6.04
CA LEU A 302 -2.42 16.61 4.90
C LEU A 302 -3.89 16.84 5.31
N ALA A 303 -4.35 16.21 6.40
CA ALA A 303 -5.72 16.38 6.90
C ALA A 303 -5.99 17.80 7.35
N GLN A 304 -5.00 18.46 7.98
CA GLN A 304 -5.08 19.86 8.35
C GLN A 304 -5.22 20.76 7.11
N GLY A 305 -4.44 20.53 6.07
CA GLY A 305 -4.53 21.27 4.80
C GLY A 305 -5.90 21.12 4.13
N VAL A 306 -6.49 19.92 4.15
CA VAL A 306 -7.86 19.70 3.65
C VAL A 306 -8.89 20.46 4.50
N LYS A 307 -8.84 20.34 5.83
CA LYS A 307 -9.71 21.05 6.76
C LYS A 307 -9.71 22.56 6.52
N GLU A 308 -8.51 23.15 6.44
CA GLU A 308 -8.36 24.61 6.25
C GLU A 308 -8.92 25.06 4.89
N GLN A 309 -8.69 24.29 3.83
CA GLN A 309 -9.24 24.60 2.51
C GLN A 309 -10.76 24.45 2.45
N LEU A 310 -11.35 23.43 3.08
CA LEU A 310 -12.81 23.28 3.16
C LEU A 310 -13.43 24.46 3.91
N LYS A 311 -12.82 24.90 5.01
CA LYS A 311 -13.28 26.10 5.73
C LYS A 311 -13.17 27.35 4.87
N LYS A 312 -12.02 27.58 4.25
CA LYS A 312 -11.76 28.78 3.43
C LYS A 312 -12.65 28.85 2.19
N ASN A 313 -12.76 27.73 1.46
CA ASN A 313 -13.36 27.70 0.12
C ASN A 313 -14.87 27.43 0.14
N LEU A 314 -15.36 26.66 1.13
CA LEU A 314 -16.75 26.24 1.23
C LEU A 314 -17.45 26.68 2.54
N ASN A 315 -16.72 27.32 3.46
CA ASN A 315 -17.18 27.62 4.81
C ASN A 315 -17.69 26.39 5.58
N VAL A 316 -17.14 25.21 5.30
CA VAL A 316 -17.45 23.97 6.01
C VAL A 316 -16.41 23.73 7.08
N ASP A 317 -16.86 23.60 8.33
CA ASP A 317 -16.01 23.26 9.47
C ASP A 317 -15.86 21.75 9.58
N VAL A 318 -14.60 21.28 9.70
CA VAL A 318 -14.27 19.87 9.89
C VAL A 318 -13.46 19.72 11.16
N LYS A 319 -13.88 18.85 12.07
CA LYS A 319 -13.10 18.46 13.25
C LYS A 319 -12.20 17.26 12.88
N LEU A 320 -10.92 17.32 13.24
CA LEU A 320 -10.03 16.16 13.07
C LEU A 320 -10.18 15.23 14.27
N HIS A 321 -10.55 13.99 14.01
CA HIS A 321 -10.62 12.92 14.99
C HIS A 321 -9.41 11.98 14.77
N LEU A 322 -8.37 12.14 15.61
CA LEU A 322 -7.17 11.31 15.56
C LEU A 322 -7.42 10.02 16.31
N CYS A 323 -7.21 8.88 15.67
CA CYS A 323 -7.56 7.56 16.20
C CYS A 323 -6.59 6.47 15.73
N SER A 324 -6.75 5.26 16.24
CA SER A 324 -6.09 4.08 15.68
C SER A 324 -6.77 3.62 14.38
N ILE A 325 -6.10 2.77 13.61
CA ILE A 325 -6.70 2.15 12.42
C ILE A 325 -7.93 1.31 12.77
N THR A 326 -7.87 0.56 13.85
CA THR A 326 -8.98 -0.27 14.34
C THR A 326 -10.19 0.59 14.73
N GLU A 327 -9.97 1.66 15.48
CA GLU A 327 -11.05 2.58 15.88
C GLU A 327 -11.72 3.24 14.68
N ARG A 328 -10.94 3.68 13.68
CA ARG A 328 -11.47 4.21 12.42
C ARG A 328 -12.33 3.19 11.69
N ASP A 329 -11.82 1.96 11.53
CA ASP A 329 -12.51 0.91 10.78
C ASP A 329 -13.81 0.47 11.49
N ASP A 330 -13.78 0.35 12.81
CA ASP A 330 -14.97 0.09 13.61
C ASP A 330 -16.02 1.21 13.48
N ALA A 331 -15.59 2.49 13.50
CA ALA A 331 -16.49 3.63 13.31
C ALA A 331 -17.11 3.66 11.90
N ILE A 332 -16.34 3.28 10.86
CA ILE A 332 -16.86 3.12 9.49
C ILE A 332 -17.92 2.01 9.43
N GLN A 333 -17.63 0.86 10.03
CA GLN A 333 -18.56 -0.28 10.04
C GLN A 333 -19.87 0.04 10.76
N ARG A 334 -19.81 0.76 11.90
CA ARG A 334 -20.99 1.23 12.65
C ARG A 334 -21.71 2.39 11.97
N GLY A 335 -21.15 2.99 10.91
CA GLY A 335 -21.71 4.14 10.21
C GLY A 335 -21.56 5.48 10.95
N GLU A 336 -20.72 5.53 11.95
CA GLU A 336 -20.37 6.74 12.74
C GLU A 336 -19.43 7.65 11.95
N ALA A 337 -18.36 7.09 11.37
CA ALA A 337 -17.47 7.82 10.50
C ALA A 337 -18.11 8.06 9.14
N LYS A 338 -18.39 9.33 8.82
CA LYS A 338 -18.95 9.75 7.52
C LYS A 338 -17.87 10.23 6.55
N PHE A 339 -16.74 10.65 7.07
CA PHE A 339 -15.58 11.16 6.35
C PHE A 339 -14.30 10.65 7.03
N TRP A 340 -13.42 9.98 6.29
CA TRP A 340 -12.26 9.35 6.88
C TRP A 340 -11.06 9.28 5.93
N ARG A 341 -9.85 9.16 6.50
CA ARG A 341 -8.64 8.87 5.74
C ARG A 341 -8.66 7.41 5.29
N GLY A 342 -8.56 7.18 4.00
CA GLY A 342 -8.24 5.91 3.37
C GLY A 342 -6.87 5.97 2.72
N GLY A 343 -6.31 4.82 2.43
CA GLY A 343 -5.07 4.70 1.69
C GLY A 343 -4.85 3.26 1.25
N TRP A 344 -4.07 3.09 0.21
CA TRP A 344 -3.69 1.79 -0.30
C TRP A 344 -2.24 1.79 -0.76
N ILE A 345 -1.51 0.78 -0.35
CA ILE A 345 -0.19 0.45 -0.88
C ILE A 345 -0.38 -0.83 -1.69
N ALA A 346 0.15 -0.88 -2.90
CA ALA A 346 -0.05 -2.01 -3.78
C ALA A 346 0.50 -3.32 -3.18
N ASP A 347 -0.30 -4.37 -3.20
CA ASP A 347 0.13 -5.73 -2.89
C ASP A 347 0.96 -6.31 -4.06
N TYR A 348 0.63 -5.90 -5.27
CA TYR A 348 1.30 -6.25 -6.51
C TYR A 348 1.12 -5.14 -7.55
N PRO A 349 2.06 -4.98 -8.51
CA PRO A 349 2.07 -3.85 -9.43
C PRO A 349 1.06 -4.00 -10.57
N ASP A 350 -0.23 -3.84 -10.26
CA ASP A 350 -1.33 -3.89 -11.23
C ASP A 350 -2.40 -2.84 -10.88
N PRO A 351 -2.95 -2.08 -11.86
CA PRO A 351 -4.06 -1.15 -11.63
C PRO A 351 -5.28 -1.82 -10.99
N GLU A 352 -5.52 -3.10 -11.26
CA GLU A 352 -6.61 -3.88 -10.66
C GLU A 352 -6.52 -3.86 -9.14
N ASN A 353 -5.32 -3.91 -8.55
CA ASN A 353 -5.12 -3.92 -7.09
C ASN A 353 -5.67 -2.67 -6.39
N PHE A 354 -5.71 -1.54 -7.08
CA PHE A 354 -6.32 -0.31 -6.59
C PHE A 354 -7.82 -0.25 -6.88
N LEU A 355 -8.22 -0.66 -8.07
CA LEU A 355 -9.60 -0.51 -8.52
C LEU A 355 -10.53 -1.54 -7.89
N THR A 356 -10.05 -2.74 -7.57
CA THR A 356 -10.83 -3.76 -6.89
C THR A 356 -11.35 -3.30 -5.52
N LEU A 357 -10.67 -2.34 -4.88
CA LEU A 357 -11.12 -1.75 -3.60
C LEU A 357 -12.54 -1.17 -3.64
N PHE A 358 -13.03 -0.81 -4.81
CA PHE A 358 -14.32 -0.14 -4.99
C PHE A 358 -15.34 -0.99 -5.73
N SER A 359 -15.06 -2.28 -5.98
CA SER A 359 -16.03 -3.21 -6.56
C SER A 359 -17.24 -3.37 -5.63
N SER A 360 -18.44 -3.36 -6.20
CA SER A 360 -19.67 -3.55 -5.44
C SER A 360 -19.79 -4.96 -4.83
N GLU A 361 -19.04 -5.93 -5.34
CA GLU A 361 -18.99 -7.31 -4.80
C GLU A 361 -18.45 -7.37 -3.37
N HIS A 362 -17.71 -6.34 -2.95
CA HIS A 362 -17.19 -6.24 -1.59
C HIS A 362 -18.16 -5.57 -0.61
N ILE A 363 -19.32 -5.06 -1.06
CA ILE A 363 -20.33 -4.48 -0.19
C ILE A 363 -20.97 -5.60 0.66
N GLY A 364 -20.90 -5.45 1.98
CA GLY A 364 -21.47 -6.43 2.92
C GLY A 364 -20.60 -7.66 3.14
N THR A 365 -19.39 -7.71 2.60
CA THR A 365 -18.39 -8.71 2.96
C THR A 365 -17.78 -8.39 4.34
N ASN A 366 -17.18 -9.38 4.98
CA ASN A 366 -16.49 -9.20 6.26
C ASN A 366 -15.13 -8.48 6.11
N SER A 367 -14.79 -8.01 4.91
CA SER A 367 -13.56 -7.25 4.69
C SER A 367 -13.68 -5.85 5.30
N SER A 368 -12.84 -5.54 6.25
CA SER A 368 -12.76 -4.21 6.87
C SER A 368 -12.13 -3.16 5.96
N THR A 369 -11.49 -3.57 4.86
CA THR A 369 -10.69 -2.66 4.00
C THR A 369 -11.28 -2.45 2.62
N MET A 370 -12.08 -3.41 2.10
CA MET A 370 -12.63 -3.34 0.76
C MET A 370 -13.95 -2.56 0.73
N ASN A 371 -14.12 -1.71 -0.25
CA ASN A 371 -15.31 -0.88 -0.53
C ASN A 371 -15.98 -0.24 0.70
N GLN A 372 -15.17 0.31 1.59
CA GLN A 372 -15.65 1.00 2.81
C GLN A 372 -16.63 2.14 2.48
N VAL A 373 -16.47 2.80 1.33
CA VAL A 373 -17.35 3.88 0.88
C VAL A 373 -18.72 3.39 0.41
N LYS A 374 -18.89 2.08 0.21
CA LYS A 374 -20.11 1.44 -0.32
C LYS A 374 -20.50 1.96 -1.71
N TYR A 375 -19.49 2.22 -2.55
CA TYR A 375 -19.71 2.60 -3.94
C TYR A 375 -20.33 1.43 -4.69
N ASN A 376 -21.44 1.69 -5.40
CA ASN A 376 -22.21 0.67 -6.11
C ASN A 376 -22.47 1.14 -7.55
N SER A 377 -21.81 0.49 -8.52
CA SER A 377 -21.92 0.83 -9.93
C SER A 377 -21.68 -0.39 -10.81
N ALA A 378 -22.77 -0.95 -11.35
CA ALA A 378 -22.69 -2.09 -12.27
C ALA A 378 -21.81 -1.81 -13.52
N LYS A 379 -21.73 -0.53 -13.95
CA LYS A 379 -20.86 -0.14 -15.06
C LYS A 379 -19.39 -0.22 -14.65
N TYR A 380 -19.07 0.20 -13.42
CA TYR A 380 -17.72 0.11 -12.86
C TYR A 380 -17.29 -1.36 -12.77
N ASP A 381 -18.12 -2.19 -12.16
CA ASP A 381 -17.84 -3.62 -11.99
C ASP A 381 -17.64 -4.34 -13.33
N GLY A 382 -18.48 -4.01 -14.33
CA GLY A 382 -18.34 -4.55 -15.68
C GLY A 382 -17.03 -4.17 -16.38
N LEU A 383 -16.55 -2.92 -16.19
CA LEU A 383 -15.26 -2.46 -16.72
C LEU A 383 -14.09 -3.16 -16.01
N LEU A 384 -14.18 -3.30 -14.68
CA LEU A 384 -13.16 -3.97 -13.89
C LEU A 384 -13.05 -5.46 -14.28
N HIS A 385 -14.17 -6.18 -14.35
CA HIS A 385 -14.18 -7.59 -14.78
C HIS A 385 -13.65 -7.77 -16.22
N ALA A 386 -14.02 -6.87 -17.13
CA ALA A 386 -13.50 -6.92 -18.49
C ALA A 386 -11.97 -6.73 -18.53
N SER A 387 -11.43 -5.81 -17.71
CA SER A 387 -9.99 -5.56 -17.64
C SER A 387 -9.21 -6.75 -17.07
N MET A 388 -9.79 -7.48 -16.13
CA MET A 388 -9.14 -8.67 -15.54
C MET A 388 -8.95 -9.79 -16.58
N LYS A 389 -9.88 -9.94 -17.53
CA LYS A 389 -9.91 -10.99 -18.55
C LYS A 389 -9.16 -10.62 -19.83
N GLU A 390 -8.94 -9.33 -20.08
CA GLU A 390 -8.37 -8.82 -21.32
C GLU A 390 -6.87 -9.13 -21.43
N ARG A 391 -6.48 -9.84 -22.49
CA ARG A 391 -5.09 -10.25 -22.74
C ARG A 391 -4.27 -9.22 -23.53
N ASN A 392 -4.93 -8.34 -24.28
CA ASN A 392 -4.24 -7.29 -25.00
C ASN A 392 -3.88 -6.16 -24.01
N PRO A 393 -2.58 -5.89 -23.74
CA PRO A 393 -2.18 -4.95 -22.70
C PRO A 393 -2.72 -3.53 -22.93
N LYS A 394 -2.79 -3.09 -24.18
CA LYS A 394 -3.31 -1.75 -24.51
C LYS A 394 -4.80 -1.65 -24.22
N VAL A 395 -5.59 -2.63 -24.65
CA VAL A 395 -7.05 -2.66 -24.40
C VAL A 395 -7.31 -2.78 -22.91
N ARG A 396 -6.53 -3.61 -22.20
CA ARG A 396 -6.62 -3.78 -20.75
C ARG A 396 -6.38 -2.44 -20.02
N ASN A 397 -5.34 -1.72 -20.39
CA ASN A 397 -5.04 -0.41 -19.80
C ASN A 397 -6.12 0.63 -20.14
N ASP A 398 -6.70 0.59 -21.33
CA ASP A 398 -7.84 1.46 -21.73
C ASP A 398 -9.07 1.19 -20.85
N LEU A 399 -9.34 -0.06 -20.48
CA LEU A 399 -10.42 -0.44 -19.56
C LEU A 399 -10.14 0.08 -18.13
N PHE A 400 -8.92 -0.03 -17.64
CA PHE A 400 -8.54 0.52 -16.34
C PHE A 400 -8.70 2.05 -16.28
N VAL A 401 -8.29 2.75 -17.34
CA VAL A 401 -8.51 4.21 -17.44
C VAL A 401 -10.00 4.56 -17.40
N GLN A 402 -10.86 3.77 -18.09
CA GLN A 402 -12.30 3.99 -18.04
C GLN A 402 -12.88 3.71 -16.66
N CYS A 403 -12.37 2.68 -15.97
CA CYS A 403 -12.78 2.32 -14.64
C CYS A 403 -12.43 3.44 -13.64
N ASP A 404 -11.17 3.87 -13.61
CA ASP A 404 -10.70 4.98 -12.78
C ASP A 404 -11.43 6.29 -13.10
N GLN A 405 -11.64 6.60 -14.42
CA GLN A 405 -12.42 7.77 -14.83
C GLN A 405 -13.85 7.76 -14.26
N LEU A 406 -14.47 6.59 -14.16
CA LEU A 406 -15.83 6.48 -13.61
C LEU A 406 -15.82 6.71 -12.10
N LEU A 407 -14.86 6.13 -11.36
CA LEU A 407 -14.66 6.35 -9.93
C LEU A 407 -14.53 7.84 -9.61
N ILE A 408 -13.69 8.55 -10.38
CA ILE A 408 -13.46 9.99 -10.23
C ILE A 408 -14.72 10.78 -10.61
N LYS A 409 -15.34 10.51 -11.76
CA LYS A 409 -16.54 11.21 -12.23
C LYS A 409 -17.69 11.16 -11.24
N ASP A 410 -17.84 10.02 -10.57
CA ASP A 410 -18.89 9.80 -9.56
C ASP A 410 -18.49 10.35 -8.19
N ALA A 411 -17.29 10.92 -8.09
CA ALA A 411 -16.71 11.40 -6.84
C ALA A 411 -16.86 10.36 -5.72
N ALA A 412 -16.55 9.10 -6.04
CA ALA A 412 -16.70 8.01 -5.07
C ALA A 412 -15.79 8.22 -3.87
N ILE A 413 -14.65 8.83 -4.09
CA ILE A 413 -13.64 9.20 -3.08
C ILE A 413 -13.09 10.61 -3.37
N MET A 414 -12.24 11.09 -2.47
CA MET A 414 -11.41 12.28 -2.69
C MET A 414 -9.93 11.84 -2.76
N PRO A 415 -9.38 11.53 -3.94
CA PRO A 415 -7.96 11.26 -4.07
C PRO A 415 -7.15 12.51 -3.72
N LEU A 416 -6.06 12.35 -2.99
CA LEU A 416 -5.26 13.47 -2.49
C LEU A 416 -3.83 13.44 -3.01
N ILE A 417 -3.08 12.39 -2.66
CA ILE A 417 -1.68 12.24 -3.06
C ILE A 417 -1.36 10.79 -3.42
N ASN A 418 -0.36 10.61 -4.27
CA ASN A 418 0.43 9.39 -4.36
C ASN A 418 1.71 9.63 -3.57
N ASP A 419 2.09 8.67 -2.73
CA ASP A 419 3.21 8.87 -1.83
C ASP A 419 4.55 8.63 -2.53
N ASP A 420 5.62 9.18 -1.94
CA ASP A 420 7.00 8.90 -2.29
C ASP A 420 7.61 7.95 -1.27
N PHE A 421 8.42 7.02 -1.73
CA PHE A 421 9.29 6.25 -0.87
C PHE A 421 10.67 6.89 -0.83
N ILE A 422 10.92 7.68 0.21
CA ILE A 422 12.16 8.44 0.40
C ILE A 422 13.04 7.72 1.41
N THR A 423 14.29 7.44 1.03
CA THR A 423 15.26 6.79 1.89
C THR A 423 16.54 7.61 2.02
N MET A 424 17.15 7.57 3.19
CA MET A 424 18.45 8.16 3.45
C MET A 424 19.48 7.06 3.73
N ILE A 425 20.60 7.09 3.02
CA ILE A 425 21.55 5.98 2.95
C ILE A 425 22.97 6.52 3.23
N ASN A 426 23.68 5.88 4.16
CA ASN A 426 25.07 6.19 4.41
C ASN A 426 25.91 5.95 3.14
N SER A 427 26.82 6.88 2.79
CA SER A 427 27.61 6.81 1.56
C SER A 427 28.53 5.59 1.45
N LYS A 428 28.82 4.89 2.55
CA LYS A 428 29.55 3.60 2.52
C LYS A 428 28.71 2.43 2.01
N VAL A 429 27.37 2.52 2.05
CA VAL A 429 26.46 1.50 1.52
C VAL A 429 26.40 1.64 0.00
N LYS A 430 26.64 0.55 -0.71
CA LYS A 430 26.65 0.49 -2.17
C LYS A 430 25.62 -0.49 -2.68
N ASN A 431 25.13 -0.27 -3.91
CA ASN A 431 24.11 -1.07 -4.59
C ASN A 431 22.77 -1.17 -3.84
N PHE A 432 22.46 -0.18 -3.00
CA PHE A 432 21.12 -0.04 -2.47
C PHE A 432 20.26 0.65 -3.51
N GLU A 433 19.12 0.07 -3.82
CA GLU A 433 18.12 0.63 -4.72
C GLU A 433 16.72 0.46 -4.11
N THR A 434 15.94 1.51 -4.20
CA THR A 434 14.52 1.49 -3.86
C THR A 434 13.69 1.14 -5.10
N ASN A 435 12.50 0.59 -4.89
CA ASN A 435 11.53 0.34 -5.95
C ASN A 435 10.14 0.85 -5.56
N SER A 436 9.26 0.95 -6.54
CA SER A 436 7.91 1.48 -6.34
C SER A 436 7.00 0.62 -5.47
N MET A 437 7.37 -0.65 -5.23
CA MET A 437 6.68 -1.56 -4.30
C MET A 437 7.24 -1.46 -2.87
N GLU A 438 8.16 -0.54 -2.60
CA GLU A 438 8.83 -0.34 -1.30
C GLU A 438 9.54 -1.60 -0.77
N GLN A 439 9.84 -2.55 -1.66
CA GLN A 439 10.53 -3.78 -1.29
C GLN A 439 12.04 -3.57 -1.26
N LEU A 440 12.67 -4.07 -0.21
CA LEU A 440 14.11 -3.91 0.02
C LEU A 440 14.83 -5.24 -0.30
N ASP A 441 15.66 -5.25 -1.35
CA ASP A 441 16.56 -6.36 -1.64
C ASP A 441 17.97 -6.06 -1.12
N PHE A 442 18.31 -6.68 -0.01
CA PHE A 442 19.65 -6.56 0.59
C PHE A 442 20.69 -7.51 0.00
N SER A 443 20.34 -8.33 -0.99
CA SER A 443 21.22 -9.38 -1.53
C SER A 443 22.45 -8.81 -2.21
N PHE A 444 22.30 -7.69 -2.94
CA PHE A 444 23.35 -7.05 -3.72
C PHE A 444 24.11 -5.95 -3.00
N ILE A 445 23.69 -5.62 -1.79
CA ILE A 445 24.27 -4.53 -1.00
C ILE A 445 25.62 -4.95 -0.45
N PHE A 446 26.60 -4.04 -0.52
CA PHE A 446 27.88 -4.21 0.15
C PHE A 446 28.35 -2.89 0.80
N ILE A 447 29.23 -3.03 1.79
CA ILE A 447 29.83 -1.88 2.48
C ILE A 447 31.22 -1.61 1.87
N LYS A 448 31.43 -0.37 1.45
CA LYS A 448 32.75 0.10 0.99
C LYS A 448 33.23 1.19 1.93
N GLU A 449 34.21 0.86 2.77
CA GLU A 449 34.83 1.86 3.63
C GLU A 449 35.47 2.97 2.76
N PRO A 450 35.35 4.25 3.15
CA PRO A 450 36.02 5.32 2.46
C PRO A 450 37.55 5.05 2.49
N LYS A 451 38.22 5.22 1.37
CA LYS A 451 39.68 5.22 1.37
C LYS A 451 40.10 6.43 2.20
N ASN A 452 40.88 6.17 3.27
CA ASN A 452 41.54 7.20 4.08
C ASN A 452 42.42 8.11 3.21
#